data_daa07033aabff16408f5a86dff3ff268
#
_entry.id   daa07033aabff16408f5a86dff3ff268
#
_cell.length_a   1.000
_cell.length_b   1.000
_cell.length_c   1.000
_cell.angle_alpha   90.00
_cell.angle_beta   90.00
_cell.angle_gamma   90.00
#
_symmetry.space_group_name_H-M   'P 1'
#
loop_
_entity.id
_entity.type
_entity.pdbx_description
1 polymer ?
#
loop_
_entity_poly.entity_id
_entity_poly.type
_entity_poly.pdbx_seq_one_letter_code
_entity_poly.pdbx_strand_id
1 'polypeptide(L)'
;MYKRQIENSNTTVIDMRNIYESEVGQFISAEIPQVEKSKDLLPEVRRMLKGREHHQVLLYCTGGIRCEKASSFLINEGIKNVKQLQGGIIQYAHDIKKEGLESKFVGKNFVFDARLGERVTEDIISTCHLCGEKSDSHKDCKNDACHILFIQCSKCDEKLNGCCSKECKKIASLPIDEQIKYRKNQKYVDKRRYFKSPKL
;
A
#
# COMPACT_ATOMS: atom_id res chain seq x y z
N MET A 1 0.85 -23.94 5.33
CA MET A 1 2.11 -24.00 4.58
C MET A 1 2.87 -22.68 4.65
N TYR A 2 2.29 -21.54 4.27
CA TYR A 2 2.91 -20.21 4.27
C TYR A 2 3.40 -19.74 5.65
N LYS A 3 2.64 -20.01 6.73
CA LYS A 3 3.01 -19.66 8.11
C LYS A 3 4.38 -20.23 8.54
N ARG A 4 4.68 -21.50 8.20
CA ARG A 4 5.97 -22.14 8.52
C ARG A 4 7.13 -21.61 7.68
N GLN A 5 6.85 -21.12 6.47
CA GLN A 5 7.88 -20.61 5.56
C GLN A 5 8.38 -19.22 5.97
N ILE A 6 7.50 -18.38 6.54
CA ILE A 6 7.84 -17.04 7.05
C ILE A 6 8.80 -17.11 8.24
N GLU A 7 8.75 -18.18 9.02
CA GLU A 7 9.56 -18.35 10.25
C GLU A 7 10.98 -18.91 9.99
N ASN A 8 11.32 -19.19 8.73
CA ASN A 8 12.64 -19.72 8.38
C ASN A 8 13.64 -18.58 8.13
N SER A 9 14.78 -18.60 8.81
CA SER A 9 15.83 -17.56 8.73
C SER A 9 16.41 -17.35 7.32
N ASN A 10 16.33 -18.35 6.44
CA ASN A 10 16.79 -18.27 5.04
C ASN A 10 15.66 -17.90 4.06
N THR A 11 14.56 -17.35 4.57
CA THR A 11 13.42 -16.92 3.76
C THR A 11 13.29 -15.40 3.76
N THR A 12 13.24 -14.82 2.58
CA THR A 12 12.95 -13.39 2.38
C THR A 12 11.50 -13.23 1.92
N VAL A 13 10.69 -12.54 2.69
CA VAL A 13 9.28 -12.24 2.37
C VAL A 13 9.21 -10.84 1.79
N ILE A 14 8.68 -10.70 0.57
CA ILE A 14 8.62 -9.40 -0.12
C ILE A 14 7.19 -9.04 -0.47
N ASP A 15 6.80 -7.83 -0.09
CA ASP A 15 5.53 -7.23 -0.49
C ASP A 15 5.60 -6.67 -1.91
N MET A 16 4.84 -7.25 -2.82
CA MET A 16 4.77 -6.81 -4.22
C MET A 16 3.71 -5.73 -4.45
N ARG A 17 3.33 -5.00 -3.40
CA ARG A 17 2.41 -3.87 -3.47
C ARG A 17 3.17 -2.54 -3.46
N ASN A 18 2.46 -1.46 -3.75
CA ASN A 18 3.01 -0.11 -3.59
C ASN A 18 3.09 0.24 -2.10
N ILE A 19 3.97 1.17 -1.74
CA ILE A 19 4.23 1.55 -0.35
C ILE A 19 2.95 1.98 0.40
N TYR A 20 2.04 2.71 -0.24
CA TYR A 20 0.80 3.16 0.38
C TYR A 20 -0.16 2.01 0.73
N GLU A 21 -0.09 0.88 0.00
CA GLU A 21 -0.88 -0.31 0.31
C GLU A 21 -0.32 -1.04 1.55
N SER A 22 1.01 -1.09 1.66
CA SER A 22 1.72 -1.75 2.76
C SER A 22 1.67 -0.95 4.05
N GLU A 23 1.51 0.36 3.97
CA GLU A 23 1.48 1.26 5.12
C GLU A 23 0.34 0.96 6.09
N VAL A 24 -0.81 0.49 5.60
CA VAL A 24 -1.98 0.16 6.45
C VAL A 24 -2.07 -1.30 6.82
N GLY A 25 -1.23 -2.16 6.26
CA GLY A 25 -1.18 -3.58 6.61
C GLY A 25 -0.15 -4.36 5.82
N GLN A 26 0.53 -5.29 6.49
CA GLN A 26 1.61 -6.09 5.93
C GLN A 26 1.83 -7.37 6.73
N PHE A 27 2.57 -8.34 6.17
CA PHE A 27 3.07 -9.46 6.96
C PHE A 27 4.19 -9.01 7.90
N ILE A 28 4.22 -9.55 9.13
CA ILE A 28 5.12 -9.10 10.21
C ILE A 28 6.60 -9.06 9.81
N SER A 29 7.07 -9.97 8.98
CA SER A 29 8.48 -10.05 8.56
C SER A 29 8.71 -9.62 7.11
N ALA A 30 7.77 -8.91 6.51
CA ALA A 30 7.88 -8.54 5.11
C ALA A 30 8.87 -7.38 4.89
N GLU A 31 9.70 -7.52 3.88
CA GLU A 31 10.47 -6.42 3.32
C GLU A 31 9.61 -5.65 2.31
N ILE A 32 9.54 -4.33 2.49
CA ILE A 32 8.68 -3.44 1.69
C ILE A 32 9.55 -2.66 0.69
N PRO A 33 9.44 -2.91 -0.62
CA PRO A 33 10.11 -2.10 -1.63
C PRO A 33 9.65 -0.64 -1.54
N GLN A 34 10.60 0.29 -1.45
CA GLN A 34 10.32 1.72 -1.25
C GLN A 34 9.99 2.40 -2.58
N VAL A 35 8.92 1.96 -3.24
CA VAL A 35 8.48 2.46 -4.55
C VAL A 35 7.02 2.91 -4.53
N GLU A 36 6.73 3.96 -5.29
CA GLU A 36 5.38 4.53 -5.43
C GLU A 36 4.66 4.04 -6.70
N LYS A 37 5.43 3.61 -7.69
CA LYS A 37 4.89 3.20 -9.00
C LYS A 37 5.23 1.75 -9.27
N SER A 38 4.25 0.97 -9.65
CA SER A 38 4.42 -0.47 -9.93
C SER A 38 5.48 -0.77 -11.00
N LYS A 39 5.80 0.18 -11.89
CA LYS A 39 6.87 0.01 -12.89
C LYS A 39 8.26 -0.06 -12.26
N ASP A 40 8.46 0.55 -11.09
CA ASP A 40 9.75 0.62 -10.41
C ASP A 40 9.94 -0.56 -9.45
N LEU A 41 8.90 -1.37 -9.25
CA LEU A 41 8.87 -2.45 -8.27
C LEU A 41 9.85 -3.59 -8.59
N LEU A 42 9.88 -4.08 -9.82
CA LEU A 42 10.75 -5.19 -10.21
C LEU A 42 12.24 -4.84 -10.13
N PRO A 43 12.71 -3.67 -10.63
CA PRO A 43 14.09 -3.24 -10.46
C PRO A 43 14.48 -3.12 -8.98
N GLU A 44 13.60 -2.60 -8.13
CA GLU A 44 13.86 -2.46 -6.70
C GLU A 44 13.96 -3.81 -6.00
N VAL A 45 13.05 -4.73 -6.26
CA VAL A 45 13.09 -6.09 -5.69
C VAL A 45 14.36 -6.82 -6.12
N ARG A 46 14.78 -6.70 -7.38
CA ARG A 46 16.07 -7.23 -7.83
C ARG A 46 17.24 -6.65 -7.03
N ARG A 47 17.23 -5.33 -6.78
CA ARG A 47 18.25 -4.65 -5.97
C ARG A 47 18.28 -5.18 -4.53
N MET A 48 17.10 -5.36 -3.92
CA MET A 48 16.95 -5.88 -2.54
C MET A 48 17.48 -7.31 -2.40
N LEU A 49 17.38 -8.14 -3.44
CA LEU A 49 17.80 -9.54 -3.43
C LEU A 49 19.28 -9.74 -3.82
N LYS A 50 20.00 -8.68 -4.18
CA LYS A 50 21.41 -8.78 -4.53
C LYS A 50 22.24 -9.33 -3.36
N GLY A 51 22.98 -10.43 -3.62
CA GLY A 51 23.75 -11.16 -2.61
C GLY A 51 22.94 -12.17 -1.78
N ARG A 52 21.63 -12.28 -2.07
CA ARG A 52 20.72 -13.24 -1.41
C ARG A 52 20.03 -14.18 -2.41
N GLU A 53 20.65 -14.41 -3.55
CA GLU A 53 20.09 -15.20 -4.66
C GLU A 53 19.82 -16.68 -4.26
N HIS A 54 20.49 -17.13 -3.19
CA HIS A 54 20.32 -18.48 -2.62
C HIS A 54 19.15 -18.58 -1.61
N HIS A 55 18.59 -17.45 -1.16
CA HIS A 55 17.46 -17.47 -0.24
C HIS A 55 16.18 -18.00 -0.91
N GLN A 56 15.29 -18.56 -0.09
CA GLN A 56 13.91 -18.74 -0.50
C GLN A 56 13.23 -17.35 -0.53
N VAL A 57 12.66 -16.99 -1.66
CA VAL A 57 11.91 -15.73 -1.81
C VAL A 57 10.42 -16.04 -1.79
N LEU A 58 9.67 -15.42 -0.88
CA LEU A 58 8.23 -15.51 -0.79
C LEU A 58 7.61 -14.18 -1.19
N LEU A 59 6.88 -14.17 -2.29
CA LEU A 59 6.19 -12.98 -2.80
C LEU A 59 4.72 -12.98 -2.40
N TYR A 60 4.20 -11.81 -2.08
CA TYR A 60 2.76 -11.63 -1.91
C TYR A 60 2.29 -10.27 -2.44
N CYS A 61 1.02 -10.21 -2.79
CA CYS A 61 0.30 -8.96 -3.10
C CYS A 61 -1.18 -9.13 -2.74
N THR A 62 -2.03 -8.20 -3.10
CA THR A 62 -3.46 -8.22 -2.78
C THR A 62 -4.16 -9.49 -3.27
N GLY A 63 -4.06 -9.81 -4.56
CA GLY A 63 -4.76 -10.95 -5.20
C GLY A 63 -3.87 -11.94 -5.95
N GLY A 64 -2.52 -11.82 -5.88
CA GLY A 64 -1.57 -12.74 -6.52
C GLY A 64 -1.03 -12.31 -7.88
N ILE A 65 -1.76 -11.53 -8.68
CA ILE A 65 -1.41 -11.23 -10.10
C ILE A 65 -0.04 -10.55 -10.26
N ARG A 66 0.31 -9.59 -9.41
CA ARG A 66 1.65 -8.95 -9.45
C ARG A 66 2.77 -9.93 -9.16
N CYS A 67 2.49 -10.93 -8.30
CA CYS A 67 3.45 -11.95 -7.92
C CYS A 67 3.78 -12.91 -9.07
N GLU A 68 2.83 -13.24 -9.94
CA GLU A 68 3.07 -14.11 -11.10
C GLU A 68 4.10 -13.47 -12.05
N LYS A 69 3.91 -12.19 -12.36
CA LYS A 69 4.88 -11.45 -13.18
C LYS A 69 6.25 -11.34 -12.51
N ALA A 70 6.25 -11.06 -11.20
CA ALA A 70 7.48 -10.92 -10.43
C ALA A 70 8.23 -12.25 -10.29
N SER A 71 7.54 -13.36 -10.05
CA SER A 71 8.15 -14.68 -9.97
C SER A 71 8.86 -15.05 -11.27
N SER A 72 8.18 -14.88 -12.41
CA SER A 72 8.77 -15.14 -13.73
C SER A 72 10.00 -14.28 -13.97
N PHE A 73 9.94 -12.99 -13.63
CA PHE A 73 11.07 -12.08 -13.77
C PHE A 73 12.25 -12.53 -12.91
N LEU A 74 12.05 -12.81 -11.62
CA LEU A 74 13.12 -13.19 -10.69
C LEU A 74 13.76 -14.53 -11.04
N ILE A 75 12.97 -15.50 -11.50
CA ILE A 75 13.48 -16.79 -11.98
C ILE A 75 14.38 -16.57 -13.21
N ASN A 76 13.99 -15.71 -14.14
CA ASN A 76 14.79 -15.37 -15.31
C ASN A 76 16.09 -14.63 -14.95
N GLU A 77 16.09 -13.86 -13.84
CA GLU A 77 17.27 -13.21 -13.27
C GLU A 77 18.17 -14.16 -12.45
N GLY A 78 17.85 -15.46 -12.42
CA GLY A 78 18.68 -16.50 -11.77
C GLY A 78 18.32 -16.85 -10.32
N ILE A 79 17.26 -16.28 -9.74
CA ILE A 79 16.78 -16.60 -8.40
C ILE A 79 15.94 -17.87 -8.47
N LYS A 80 16.49 -18.98 -8.02
CA LYS A 80 15.93 -20.33 -8.25
C LYS A 80 14.74 -20.70 -7.35
N ASN A 81 14.68 -20.16 -6.14
CA ASN A 81 13.69 -20.56 -5.14
C ASN A 81 12.68 -19.44 -4.86
N VAL A 82 11.86 -19.13 -5.86
CA VAL A 82 10.80 -18.11 -5.77
C VAL A 82 9.45 -18.80 -5.59
N LYS A 83 8.72 -18.39 -4.57
CA LYS A 83 7.35 -18.83 -4.27
C LYS A 83 6.45 -17.64 -4.12
N GLN A 84 5.16 -17.84 -4.29
CA GLN A 84 4.16 -16.79 -4.12
C GLN A 84 2.98 -17.26 -3.27
N LEU A 85 2.35 -16.31 -2.59
CA LEU A 85 1.11 -16.56 -1.83
C LEU A 85 -0.05 -16.72 -2.82
N GLN A 86 -0.57 -17.93 -2.92
CA GLN A 86 -1.70 -18.25 -3.80
C GLN A 86 -2.93 -17.43 -3.42
N GLY A 87 -3.55 -16.78 -4.39
CA GLY A 87 -4.70 -15.91 -4.18
C GLY A 87 -4.43 -14.63 -3.37
N GLY A 88 -3.16 -14.38 -3.01
CA GLY A 88 -2.72 -13.18 -2.29
C GLY A 88 -3.28 -13.04 -0.88
N ILE A 89 -3.26 -11.81 -0.37
CA ILE A 89 -3.75 -11.48 0.99
C ILE A 89 -5.25 -11.79 1.12
N ILE A 90 -6.02 -11.61 0.06
CA ILE A 90 -7.48 -11.86 0.07
C ILE A 90 -7.75 -13.33 0.43
N GLN A 91 -7.13 -14.26 -0.29
CA GLN A 91 -7.31 -15.69 -0.01
C GLN A 91 -6.75 -16.07 1.35
N TYR A 92 -5.58 -15.52 1.72
CA TYR A 92 -4.98 -15.73 3.03
C TYR A 92 -5.90 -15.32 4.17
N ALA A 93 -6.49 -14.12 4.11
CA ALA A 93 -7.40 -13.63 5.13
C ALA A 93 -8.66 -14.51 5.27
N HIS A 94 -9.20 -14.96 4.14
CA HIS A 94 -10.32 -15.89 4.13
C HIS A 94 -9.97 -17.23 4.80
N ASP A 95 -8.82 -17.82 4.44
CA ASP A 95 -8.39 -19.12 4.96
C ASP A 95 -8.06 -19.05 6.46
N ILE A 96 -7.37 -17.99 6.93
CA ILE A 96 -7.10 -17.76 8.34
C ILE A 96 -8.39 -17.68 9.16
N LYS A 97 -9.38 -16.93 8.67
CA LYS A 97 -10.68 -16.79 9.32
C LYS A 97 -11.43 -18.12 9.37
N LYS A 98 -11.44 -18.87 8.27
CA LYS A 98 -12.10 -20.17 8.16
C LYS A 98 -11.50 -21.22 9.09
N GLU A 99 -10.16 -21.24 9.19
CA GLU A 99 -9.42 -22.21 9.99
C GLU A 99 -9.26 -21.78 11.47
N GLY A 100 -9.72 -20.59 11.86
CA GLY A 100 -9.55 -20.04 13.21
C GLY A 100 -8.09 -19.85 13.62
N LEU A 101 -7.20 -19.55 12.66
CA LEU A 101 -5.76 -19.39 12.91
C LEU A 101 -5.40 -17.94 13.19
N GLU A 102 -4.36 -17.74 14.01
CA GLU A 102 -3.75 -16.42 14.22
C GLU A 102 -3.11 -15.89 12.93
N SER A 103 -3.42 -14.66 12.58
CA SER A 103 -2.86 -14.00 11.40
C SER A 103 -1.40 -13.58 11.60
N LYS A 104 -0.58 -13.79 10.58
CA LYS A 104 0.76 -13.18 10.46
C LYS A 104 0.75 -11.90 9.62
N PHE A 105 -0.39 -11.57 9.03
CA PHE A 105 -0.65 -10.28 8.41
C PHE A 105 -1.30 -9.37 9.46
N VAL A 106 -0.82 -8.14 9.60
CA VAL A 106 -1.34 -7.15 10.54
C VAL A 106 -1.95 -5.96 9.80
N GLY A 107 -3.08 -5.47 10.31
CA GLY A 107 -3.77 -4.30 9.78
C GLY A 107 -4.76 -4.58 8.66
N LYS A 108 -4.83 -3.67 7.69
CA LYS A 108 -5.75 -3.70 6.54
C LYS A 108 -5.07 -4.15 5.26
N ASN A 109 -5.77 -4.96 4.46
CA ASN A 109 -5.43 -5.15 3.07
C ASN A 109 -6.05 -4.01 2.24
N PHE A 110 -5.21 -3.18 1.61
CA PHE A 110 -5.69 -2.13 0.69
C PHE A 110 -6.35 -2.77 -0.54
N VAL A 111 -7.52 -2.26 -0.91
CA VAL A 111 -8.27 -2.70 -2.11
C VAL A 111 -8.61 -1.51 -2.99
N PHE A 112 -8.67 -1.75 -4.31
CA PHE A 112 -8.85 -0.71 -5.33
C PHE A 112 -10.34 -0.48 -5.66
N ASP A 113 -11.18 -0.46 -4.63
CA ASP A 113 -12.60 -0.11 -4.75
C ASP A 113 -12.99 0.95 -3.72
N ALA A 114 -14.27 1.33 -3.67
CA ALA A 114 -14.78 2.39 -2.79
C ALA A 114 -14.51 2.17 -1.28
N ARG A 115 -14.17 0.95 -0.86
CA ARG A 115 -13.81 0.62 0.53
C ARG A 115 -12.40 1.07 0.89
N LEU A 116 -11.48 1.18 -0.09
CA LEU A 116 -10.06 1.48 0.05
C LEU A 116 -9.30 0.59 1.06
N GLY A 117 -9.94 -0.45 1.58
CA GLY A 117 -9.32 -1.41 2.49
C GLY A 117 -10.30 -2.39 3.11
N GLU A 118 -9.79 -3.59 3.37
CA GLU A 118 -10.49 -4.67 4.05
C GLU A 118 -9.67 -5.10 5.27
N ARG A 119 -10.30 -5.10 6.45
CA ARG A 119 -9.62 -5.40 7.70
C ARG A 119 -9.31 -6.90 7.80
N VAL A 120 -8.03 -7.19 8.09
CA VAL A 120 -7.56 -8.57 8.35
C VAL A 120 -7.38 -8.79 9.85
N THR A 121 -6.81 -7.81 10.56
CA THR A 121 -6.72 -7.79 12.02
C THR A 121 -7.15 -6.41 12.56
N GLU A 122 -7.40 -6.31 13.87
CA GLU A 122 -7.80 -5.05 14.51
C GLU A 122 -6.64 -4.05 14.70
N ASP A 123 -5.43 -4.43 14.35
CA ASP A 123 -4.25 -3.58 14.49
C ASP A 123 -4.33 -2.36 13.54
N ILE A 124 -3.92 -1.21 14.06
CA ILE A 124 -3.70 0.01 13.29
C ILE A 124 -2.20 0.31 13.33
N ILE A 125 -1.51 0.02 12.22
CA ILE A 125 -0.05 0.14 12.11
C ILE A 125 0.41 1.45 11.47
N SER A 126 -0.51 2.22 10.91
CA SER A 126 -0.26 3.49 10.25
C SER A 126 -0.69 4.69 11.08
N THR A 127 -0.35 5.87 10.59
CA THR A 127 -0.68 7.14 11.24
C THR A 127 -1.29 8.14 10.25
N CYS A 128 -2.09 9.05 10.77
CA CYS A 128 -2.61 10.18 10.01
C CYS A 128 -1.47 11.04 9.47
N HIS A 129 -1.43 11.26 8.16
CA HIS A 129 -0.38 12.06 7.50
C HIS A 129 -0.38 13.56 7.89
N LEU A 130 -1.44 14.01 8.60
CA LEU A 130 -1.58 15.42 8.97
C LEU A 130 -1.23 15.70 10.44
N CYS A 131 -1.51 14.77 11.33
CA CYS A 131 -1.31 14.98 12.78
C CYS A 131 -0.52 13.88 13.50
N GLY A 132 -0.23 12.75 12.82
CA GLY A 132 0.51 11.64 13.40
C GLY A 132 -0.29 10.71 14.32
N GLU A 133 -1.58 10.97 14.61
CA GLU A 133 -2.41 10.04 15.37
C GLU A 133 -2.60 8.72 14.62
N LYS A 134 -2.75 7.61 15.34
CA LYS A 134 -3.04 6.30 14.75
C LYS A 134 -4.28 6.36 13.85
N SER A 135 -4.14 5.95 12.61
CA SER A 135 -5.21 5.90 11.62
C SER A 135 -4.80 5.02 10.44
N ASP A 136 -5.73 4.27 9.90
CA ASP A 136 -5.58 3.47 8.69
C ASP A 136 -6.66 3.81 7.64
N SER A 137 -7.24 4.99 7.76
CA SER A 137 -8.30 5.47 6.85
C SER A 137 -7.69 6.19 5.66
N HIS A 138 -7.57 5.50 4.54
CA HIS A 138 -7.23 6.11 3.25
C HIS A 138 -8.37 6.96 2.71
N LYS A 139 -8.01 8.06 2.09
CA LYS A 139 -8.93 8.97 1.39
C LYS A 139 -8.26 9.62 0.20
N ASP A 140 -9.04 9.87 -0.83
CA ASP A 140 -8.66 10.82 -1.87
C ASP A 140 -9.04 12.23 -1.44
N CYS A 141 -8.14 13.19 -1.65
CA CYS A 141 -8.42 14.58 -1.36
C CYS A 141 -9.67 15.06 -2.12
N LYS A 142 -10.64 15.62 -1.41
CA LYS A 142 -11.90 16.15 -2.01
C LYS A 142 -11.70 17.28 -3.01
N ASN A 143 -10.52 17.92 -3.04
CA ASN A 143 -10.20 18.85 -4.11
C ASN A 143 -9.84 18.06 -5.37
N ASP A 144 -10.75 18.02 -6.35
CA ASP A 144 -10.56 17.35 -7.64
C ASP A 144 -9.30 17.80 -8.41
N ALA A 145 -8.83 19.02 -8.16
CA ALA A 145 -7.59 19.51 -8.75
C ALA A 145 -6.34 18.89 -8.08
N CYS A 146 -6.47 18.37 -6.86
CA CYS A 146 -5.41 17.70 -6.10
C CYS A 146 -5.51 16.18 -6.20
N HIS A 147 -6.62 15.60 -5.72
CA HIS A 147 -6.96 14.18 -5.77
C HIS A 147 -5.86 13.25 -5.27
N ILE A 148 -5.09 13.69 -4.28
CA ILE A 148 -3.99 12.90 -3.70
C ILE A 148 -4.55 11.88 -2.71
N LEU A 149 -4.07 10.64 -2.78
CA LEU A 149 -4.38 9.60 -1.81
C LEU A 149 -3.56 9.82 -0.53
N PHE A 150 -4.20 9.76 0.64
CA PHE A 150 -3.53 9.97 1.94
C PHE A 150 -4.30 9.32 3.08
N ILE A 151 -3.63 9.16 4.23
CA ILE A 151 -4.26 8.64 5.45
C ILE A 151 -4.69 9.82 6.32
N GLN A 152 -5.97 9.82 6.73
CA GLN A 152 -6.55 10.89 7.53
C GLN A 152 -7.39 10.33 8.68
N CYS A 153 -7.11 10.75 9.93
CA CYS A 153 -7.96 10.43 11.07
C CYS A 153 -9.26 11.25 11.06
N SER A 154 -10.27 10.81 11.82
CA SER A 154 -11.58 11.48 11.92
C SER A 154 -11.48 12.96 12.30
N LYS A 155 -10.65 13.28 13.29
CA LYS A 155 -10.45 14.69 13.74
C LYS A 155 -9.92 15.60 12.63
N CYS A 156 -8.93 15.10 11.85
CA CYS A 156 -8.41 15.86 10.71
C CYS A 156 -9.39 15.93 9.55
N ASP A 157 -10.18 14.88 9.35
CA ASP A 157 -11.26 14.85 8.37
C ASP A 157 -12.32 15.93 8.65
N GLU A 158 -12.83 16.00 9.85
CA GLU A 158 -13.77 17.03 10.29
C GLU A 158 -13.19 18.45 10.11
N LYS A 159 -11.92 18.65 10.54
CA LYS A 159 -11.23 19.95 10.44
C LYS A 159 -11.01 20.40 9.00
N LEU A 160 -10.66 19.47 8.10
CA LEU A 160 -10.29 19.78 6.72
C LEU A 160 -11.32 19.32 5.68
N ASN A 161 -12.46 18.78 6.12
CA ASN A 161 -13.55 18.34 5.26
C ASN A 161 -13.08 17.38 4.14
N GLY A 162 -12.27 16.38 4.50
CA GLY A 162 -11.73 15.41 3.55
C GLY A 162 -10.64 15.92 2.62
N CYS A 163 -10.06 17.07 2.91
CA CYS A 163 -8.97 17.63 2.13
C CYS A 163 -7.61 17.44 2.81
N CYS A 164 -6.54 17.33 2.00
CA CYS A 164 -5.18 17.12 2.49
C CYS A 164 -4.52 18.41 3.03
N SER A 165 -5.08 19.58 2.77
CA SER A 165 -4.56 20.87 3.25
C SER A 165 -5.66 21.91 3.39
N LYS A 166 -5.33 23.04 4.04
CA LYS A 166 -6.22 24.20 4.14
C LYS A 166 -6.51 24.82 2.76
N GLU A 167 -5.51 24.84 1.87
CA GLU A 167 -5.66 25.32 0.49
C GLU A 167 -6.63 24.46 -0.28
N CYS A 168 -6.49 23.13 -0.20
CA CYS A 168 -7.41 22.20 -0.83
C CYS A 168 -8.83 22.36 -0.29
N LYS A 169 -9.00 22.60 1.01
CA LYS A 169 -10.31 22.86 1.61
C LYS A 169 -10.94 24.14 1.05
N LYS A 170 -10.17 25.23 0.89
CA LYS A 170 -10.65 26.47 0.28
C LYS A 170 -11.13 26.23 -1.14
N ILE A 171 -10.33 25.54 -1.97
CA ILE A 171 -10.68 25.25 -3.37
C ILE A 171 -11.92 24.35 -3.45
N ALA A 172 -11.99 23.29 -2.65
CA ALA A 172 -13.13 22.38 -2.62
C ALA A 172 -14.43 23.03 -2.10
N SER A 173 -14.34 24.19 -1.42
CA SER A 173 -15.49 24.98 -0.96
C SER A 173 -15.98 26.02 -1.97
N LEU A 174 -15.29 26.21 -3.09
CA LEU A 174 -15.72 27.12 -4.16
C LEU A 174 -16.95 26.56 -4.92
N PRO A 175 -17.73 27.37 -5.59
CA PRO A 175 -18.73 26.92 -6.55
C PRO A 175 -18.11 26.00 -7.61
N ILE A 176 -18.88 25.03 -8.10
CA ILE A 176 -18.38 24.00 -9.05
C ILE A 176 -17.74 24.65 -10.29
N ASP A 177 -18.32 25.71 -10.84
CA ASP A 177 -17.79 26.41 -12.02
C ASP A 177 -16.40 27.00 -11.76
N GLU A 178 -16.16 27.52 -10.56
CA GLU A 178 -14.86 28.03 -10.16
C GLU A 178 -13.85 26.94 -9.94
N GLN A 179 -14.24 25.80 -9.34
CA GLN A 179 -13.39 24.63 -9.21
C GLN A 179 -12.96 24.10 -10.58
N ILE A 180 -13.87 24.06 -11.57
CA ILE A 180 -13.58 23.65 -12.94
C ILE A 180 -12.59 24.62 -13.60
N LYS A 181 -12.80 25.93 -13.46
CA LYS A 181 -11.88 26.97 -13.97
C LYS A 181 -10.49 26.83 -13.33
N TYR A 182 -10.43 26.65 -12.01
CA TYR A 182 -9.18 26.42 -11.29
C TYR A 182 -8.42 25.22 -11.83
N ARG A 183 -9.11 24.08 -12.00
CA ARG A 183 -8.53 22.83 -12.51
C ARG A 183 -8.00 22.97 -13.95
N LYS A 184 -8.73 23.66 -14.84
CA LYS A 184 -8.31 23.92 -16.23
C LYS A 184 -7.07 24.81 -16.32
N ASN A 185 -6.92 25.76 -15.40
CA ASN A 185 -5.80 26.71 -15.40
C ASN A 185 -4.53 26.12 -14.75
N GLN A 186 -4.60 24.97 -14.10
CA GLN A 186 -3.42 24.30 -13.58
C GLN A 186 -2.62 23.67 -14.73
N LYS A 187 -1.34 24.08 -14.87
CA LYS A 187 -0.39 23.36 -15.74
C LYS A 187 -0.31 21.91 -15.24
N TYR A 188 -0.28 20.96 -16.18
CA TYR A 188 -0.10 19.56 -15.85
C TYR A 188 1.26 19.39 -15.12
N VAL A 189 1.21 19.26 -13.82
CA VAL A 189 2.35 18.82 -13.01
C VAL A 189 2.14 17.32 -12.78
N ASP A 190 3.18 16.50 -12.91
CA ASP A 190 3.12 15.08 -12.58
C ASP A 190 2.70 14.97 -11.11
N LYS A 191 1.38 14.81 -10.89
CA LYS A 191 0.77 14.87 -9.57
C LYS A 191 1.23 13.62 -8.82
N ARG A 192 1.86 13.82 -7.68
CA ARG A 192 2.08 12.76 -6.71
C ARG A 192 0.72 12.14 -6.41
N ARG A 193 0.59 10.84 -6.65
CA ARG A 193 -0.66 10.12 -6.35
C ARG A 193 -0.79 9.80 -4.86
N TYR A 194 0.29 9.93 -4.12
CA TYR A 194 0.36 9.58 -2.72
C TYR A 194 1.06 10.68 -1.91
N PHE A 195 0.48 11.01 -0.77
CA PHE A 195 1.00 12.03 0.13
C PHE A 195 2.24 11.48 0.86
N LYS A 196 3.39 12.07 0.63
CA LYS A 196 4.54 11.89 1.50
C LYS A 196 4.39 12.87 2.65
N SER A 197 4.08 12.37 3.85
CA SER A 197 4.19 13.20 5.04
C SER A 197 5.56 13.85 5.03
N PRO A 198 5.67 15.19 5.12
CA PRO A 198 6.94 15.78 5.48
C PRO A 198 7.31 15.13 6.80
N LYS A 199 8.46 14.46 6.86
CA LYS A 199 9.03 14.04 8.13
C LYS A 199 9.15 15.31 8.95
N LEU A 200 8.27 15.42 9.96
CA LEU A 200 8.38 16.43 11.00
C LEU A 200 9.66 16.21 11.78
#